data_4b829f17e6677165dfa8988f8b19e4de
#
_entry.id   4b829f17e6677165dfa8988f8b19e4de
#
_cell.length_a   1.000
_cell.length_b   1.000
_cell.length_c   1.000
_cell.angle_alpha   90.00
_cell.angle_beta   90.00
_cell.angle_gamma   90.00
#
_symmetry.space_group_name_H-M   'P 1'
#
loop_
_entity.id
_entity.type
_entity.pdbx_description
1 polymer ?
#
loop_
_entity_poly.entity_id
_entity_poly.type
_entity_poly.pdbx_seq_one_letter_code
_entity_poly.pdbx_strand_id
1 'polypeptide(L)'
;MSNNQSSFDFSGARVLVTGGTSGIGAGIAAAYRAAGASVTITGTRSSTADYAEDLSGYTYLQLDVENMEQVDAVARAQTQIDILVNNAGIALPSTGLDEWDPEVFTRAVNIHLVSGFRMARGCRDALARSTLAGGASVIGIGSMSSYFGIGIVPGYGAAKTGLLGITRAMAAEWGPHGIRANAVAVGMCASRMTAASLANPAWSAPTLARTPLGRHGVPEDVAGAVLFLTSAQASWITGQTLPIDGGYTISG
;
A
#
# COMPACT_ATOMS: atom_id res chain seq x y z
N MET A 1 28.29 17.65 -0.03
CA MET A 1 27.36 17.00 0.92
C MET A 1 27.41 15.52 0.62
N SER A 2 27.82 14.68 1.56
CA SER A 2 27.84 13.23 1.36
C SER A 2 26.38 12.74 1.18
N ASN A 3 26.12 12.05 0.08
CA ASN A 3 24.81 11.50 -0.22
C ASN A 3 24.58 10.31 0.75
N ASN A 4 23.82 10.53 1.83
CA ASN A 4 23.49 9.50 2.82
C ASN A 4 22.33 8.62 2.33
N GLN A 5 22.31 8.29 1.02
CA GLN A 5 21.33 7.38 0.45
C GLN A 5 21.88 5.96 0.55
N SER A 6 21.26 5.14 1.41
CA SER A 6 21.43 3.69 1.33
C SER A 6 20.76 3.21 0.04
N SER A 7 21.52 2.60 -0.86
CA SER A 7 20.94 1.94 -2.04
C SER A 7 20.44 0.55 -1.63
N PHE A 8 19.14 0.29 -1.84
CA PHE A 8 18.62 -1.06 -1.81
C PHE A 8 18.86 -1.72 -3.17
N ASP A 9 19.26 -2.98 -3.17
CA ASP A 9 19.36 -3.80 -4.38
C ASP A 9 18.24 -4.85 -4.35
N PHE A 10 17.34 -4.75 -5.32
CA PHE A 10 16.25 -5.69 -5.55
C PHE A 10 16.40 -6.39 -6.91
N SER A 11 17.62 -6.45 -7.45
CA SER A 11 17.91 -7.16 -8.71
C SER A 11 17.42 -8.60 -8.63
N GLY A 12 16.61 -9.01 -9.62
CA GLY A 12 15.99 -10.34 -9.67
C GLY A 12 14.72 -10.51 -8.83
N ALA A 13 14.37 -9.55 -7.97
CA ALA A 13 13.10 -9.60 -7.23
C ALA A 13 11.89 -9.34 -8.15
N ARG A 14 10.79 -10.03 -7.90
CA ARG A 14 9.49 -9.87 -8.57
C ARG A 14 8.50 -9.24 -7.62
N VAL A 15 8.05 -8.06 -7.95
CA VAL A 15 7.20 -7.22 -7.09
C VAL A 15 5.85 -7.00 -7.76
N LEU A 16 4.77 -7.23 -7.02
CA LEU A 16 3.42 -6.83 -7.41
C LEU A 16 2.96 -5.65 -6.55
N VAL A 17 2.63 -4.53 -7.18
CA VAL A 17 2.06 -3.35 -6.52
C VAL A 17 0.64 -3.13 -7.02
N THR A 18 -0.36 -3.38 -6.17
CA THR A 18 -1.75 -3.09 -6.54
C THR A 18 -2.01 -1.57 -6.54
N GLY A 19 -2.70 -1.06 -7.58
CA GLY A 19 -2.91 0.38 -7.73
C GLY A 19 -1.62 1.16 -7.99
N GLY A 20 -0.66 0.56 -8.72
CA GLY A 20 0.66 1.12 -9.00
C GLY A 20 0.70 2.19 -10.11
N THR A 21 -0.45 2.61 -10.64
CA THR A 21 -0.51 3.56 -11.77
C THR A 21 -0.45 5.03 -11.34
N SER A 22 -0.53 5.34 -10.05
CA SER A 22 -0.47 6.73 -9.56
C SER A 22 -0.19 6.81 -8.06
N GLY A 23 0.11 8.03 -7.58
CA GLY A 23 0.25 8.35 -6.16
C GLY A 23 1.27 7.47 -5.44
N ILE A 24 0.91 7.01 -4.24
CA ILE A 24 1.79 6.19 -3.38
C ILE A 24 2.22 4.92 -4.10
N GLY A 25 1.30 4.22 -4.75
CA GLY A 25 1.61 2.99 -5.48
C GLY A 25 2.61 3.19 -6.61
N ALA A 26 2.48 4.29 -7.37
CA ALA A 26 3.43 4.64 -8.44
C ALA A 26 4.82 4.98 -7.88
N GLY A 27 4.88 5.74 -6.76
CA GLY A 27 6.16 6.05 -6.10
C GLY A 27 6.86 4.79 -5.61
N ILE A 28 6.11 3.84 -5.02
CA ILE A 28 6.64 2.55 -4.59
C ILE A 28 7.13 1.72 -5.79
N ALA A 29 6.33 1.63 -6.85
CA ALA A 29 6.69 0.89 -8.07
C ALA A 29 7.95 1.46 -8.72
N ALA A 30 8.06 2.80 -8.81
CA ALA A 30 9.23 3.47 -9.33
C ALA A 30 10.50 3.20 -8.50
N ALA A 31 10.37 3.22 -7.18
CA ALA A 31 11.49 2.94 -6.28
C ALA A 31 12.00 1.50 -6.43
N TYR A 32 11.12 0.49 -6.52
CA TYR A 32 11.52 -0.88 -6.80
C TYR A 32 12.18 -1.05 -8.15
N ARG A 33 11.62 -0.42 -9.19
CA ARG A 33 12.22 -0.47 -10.53
C ARG A 33 13.62 0.15 -10.53
N ALA A 34 13.79 1.30 -9.87
CA ALA A 34 15.08 1.95 -9.71
C ALA A 34 16.09 1.08 -8.93
N ALA A 35 15.59 0.23 -8.04
CA ALA A 35 16.38 -0.75 -7.28
C ALA A 35 16.61 -2.08 -8.02
N GLY A 36 16.25 -2.19 -9.32
CA GLY A 36 16.54 -3.35 -10.16
C GLY A 36 15.47 -4.45 -10.16
N ALA A 37 14.33 -4.25 -9.51
CA ALA A 37 13.26 -5.25 -9.48
C ALA A 37 12.48 -5.31 -10.79
N SER A 38 11.93 -6.50 -11.10
CA SER A 38 10.85 -6.67 -12.08
C SER A 38 9.53 -6.34 -11.41
N VAL A 39 8.87 -5.28 -11.87
CA VAL A 39 7.67 -4.75 -11.20
C VAL A 39 6.44 -4.96 -12.07
N THR A 40 5.44 -5.61 -11.48
CA THR A 40 4.07 -5.69 -11.99
C THR A 40 3.22 -4.67 -11.24
N ILE A 41 2.48 -3.86 -11.98
CA ILE A 41 1.52 -2.90 -11.42
C ILE A 41 0.11 -3.25 -11.84
N THR A 42 -0.87 -2.85 -11.04
CA THR A 42 -2.27 -2.97 -11.44
C THR A 42 -2.98 -1.63 -11.50
N GLY A 43 -4.04 -1.56 -12.29
CA GLY A 43 -4.94 -0.42 -12.40
C GLY A 43 -6.28 -0.82 -13.02
N THR A 44 -7.25 0.07 -13.03
CA THR A 44 -8.63 -0.23 -13.43
C THR A 44 -8.86 -0.17 -14.94
N ARG A 45 -8.01 0.54 -15.70
CA ARG A 45 -8.18 0.71 -17.15
C ARG A 45 -7.73 -0.54 -17.90
N SER A 46 -8.21 -0.70 -19.13
CA SER A 46 -7.95 -1.90 -19.94
C SER A 46 -6.50 -2.00 -20.42
N SER A 47 -5.82 -0.87 -20.59
CA SER A 47 -4.43 -0.83 -21.06
C SER A 47 -3.63 0.32 -20.45
N THR A 48 -2.30 0.23 -20.55
CA THR A 48 -1.38 1.31 -20.12
C THR A 48 -1.56 2.57 -20.96
N ALA A 49 -1.98 2.46 -22.23
CA ALA A 49 -2.20 3.60 -23.11
C ALA A 49 -3.37 4.50 -22.66
N ASP A 50 -4.23 4.00 -21.78
CA ASP A 50 -5.35 4.76 -21.24
C ASP A 50 -4.94 5.69 -20.07
N TYR A 51 -3.67 5.64 -19.64
CA TYR A 51 -3.12 6.48 -18.56
C TYR A 51 -2.29 7.62 -19.15
N ALA A 52 -2.28 8.76 -18.48
CA ALA A 52 -1.46 9.91 -18.87
C ALA A 52 0.03 9.71 -18.52
N GLU A 53 0.28 8.91 -17.49
CA GLU A 53 1.61 8.58 -16.99
C GLU A 53 2.30 7.55 -17.90
N ASP A 54 3.60 7.69 -18.10
CA ASP A 54 4.41 6.66 -18.78
C ASP A 54 4.57 5.43 -17.89
N LEU A 55 3.85 4.38 -18.24
CA LEU A 55 3.90 3.08 -17.56
C LEU A 55 4.80 2.07 -18.29
N SER A 56 5.61 2.50 -19.24
CA SER A 56 6.61 1.66 -19.92
C SER A 56 7.62 1.12 -18.91
N GLY A 57 8.04 -0.12 -19.10
CA GLY A 57 8.96 -0.80 -18.18
C GLY A 57 8.32 -1.43 -16.94
N TYR A 58 6.98 -1.42 -16.85
CA TYR A 58 6.20 -2.24 -15.92
C TYR A 58 5.42 -3.33 -16.66
N THR A 59 5.25 -4.48 -16.03
CA THR A 59 4.18 -5.41 -16.43
C THR A 59 2.87 -4.84 -15.88
N TYR A 60 1.87 -4.70 -16.72
CA TYR A 60 0.56 -4.18 -16.33
C TYR A 60 -0.49 -5.27 -16.31
N LEU A 61 -1.32 -5.29 -15.26
CA LEU A 61 -2.51 -6.12 -15.16
C LEU A 61 -3.71 -5.24 -14.82
N GLN A 62 -4.82 -5.44 -15.54
CA GLN A 62 -6.07 -4.81 -15.16
C GLN A 62 -6.59 -5.43 -13.87
N LEU A 63 -6.98 -4.58 -12.93
CA LEU A 63 -7.57 -4.98 -11.66
C LEU A 63 -8.50 -3.91 -11.13
N ASP A 64 -9.76 -4.25 -10.96
CA ASP A 64 -10.69 -3.54 -10.09
C ASP A 64 -10.79 -4.30 -8.77
N VAL A 65 -10.37 -3.66 -7.67
CA VAL A 65 -10.40 -4.27 -6.32
C VAL A 65 -11.80 -4.40 -5.74
N GLU A 66 -12.82 -3.83 -6.37
CA GLU A 66 -14.22 -4.09 -6.06
C GLU A 66 -14.72 -5.41 -6.67
N ASN A 67 -14.08 -5.88 -7.73
CA ASN A 67 -14.38 -7.16 -8.36
C ASN A 67 -13.54 -8.28 -7.74
N MET A 68 -14.12 -9.00 -6.78
CA MET A 68 -13.41 -10.06 -6.04
C MET A 68 -12.97 -11.23 -6.92
N GLU A 69 -13.67 -11.49 -8.03
CA GLU A 69 -13.27 -12.52 -9.00
C GLU A 69 -12.00 -12.11 -9.75
N GLN A 70 -11.88 -10.81 -10.14
CA GLN A 70 -10.65 -10.29 -10.71
C GLN A 70 -9.49 -10.33 -9.71
N VAL A 71 -9.74 -9.97 -8.43
CA VAL A 71 -8.73 -10.06 -7.37
C VAL A 71 -8.19 -11.48 -7.28
N ASP A 72 -9.06 -12.46 -7.21
CA ASP A 72 -8.68 -13.88 -7.13
C ASP A 72 -7.96 -14.36 -8.39
N ALA A 73 -8.42 -13.92 -9.57
CA ALA A 73 -7.80 -14.30 -10.84
C ALA A 73 -6.38 -13.75 -10.96
N VAL A 74 -6.18 -12.45 -10.65
CA VAL A 74 -4.86 -11.81 -10.65
C VAL A 74 -3.93 -12.47 -9.64
N ALA A 75 -4.43 -12.79 -8.43
CA ALA A 75 -3.64 -13.45 -7.40
C ALA A 75 -3.20 -14.86 -7.82
N ARG A 76 -4.12 -15.66 -8.36
CA ARG A 76 -3.81 -17.03 -8.84
C ARG A 76 -2.86 -17.05 -10.04
N ALA A 77 -2.86 -16.01 -10.86
CA ALA A 77 -1.95 -15.90 -11.98
C ALA A 77 -0.48 -15.65 -11.57
N GLN A 78 -0.25 -15.25 -10.30
CA GLN A 78 1.10 -15.06 -9.79
C GLN A 78 1.76 -16.40 -9.50
N THR A 79 2.54 -16.91 -10.45
CA THR A 79 3.28 -18.17 -10.26
C THR A 79 4.59 -17.98 -9.52
N GLN A 80 5.17 -16.80 -9.59
CA GLN A 80 6.42 -16.40 -8.95
C GLN A 80 6.32 -14.95 -8.52
N ILE A 81 6.39 -14.69 -7.23
CA ILE A 81 6.36 -13.36 -6.63
C ILE A 81 7.19 -13.37 -5.34
N ASP A 82 7.93 -12.32 -5.10
CA ASP A 82 8.76 -12.18 -3.90
C ASP A 82 8.18 -11.14 -2.94
N ILE A 83 7.56 -10.10 -3.49
CA ILE A 83 7.02 -8.98 -2.72
C ILE A 83 5.63 -8.61 -3.26
N LEU A 84 4.64 -8.56 -2.35
CA LEU A 84 3.31 -8.03 -2.61
C LEU A 84 3.09 -6.73 -1.84
N VAL A 85 2.73 -5.66 -2.55
CA VAL A 85 2.29 -4.39 -1.94
C VAL A 85 0.79 -4.19 -2.21
N ASN A 86 -0.02 -4.37 -1.18
CA ASN A 86 -1.46 -4.10 -1.18
C ASN A 86 -1.69 -2.60 -0.95
N ASN A 87 -1.78 -1.84 -2.04
CA ASN A 87 -1.94 -0.39 -2.01
C ASN A 87 -3.27 0.08 -2.64
N ALA A 88 -3.85 -0.66 -3.58
CA ALA A 88 -5.06 -0.24 -4.28
C ALA A 88 -6.20 0.16 -3.32
N GLY A 89 -6.90 1.23 -3.69
CA GLY A 89 -8.03 1.75 -2.93
C GLY A 89 -8.57 3.05 -3.52
N ILE A 90 -9.75 3.44 -3.11
CA ILE A 90 -10.45 4.67 -3.52
C ILE A 90 -11.04 5.38 -2.31
N ALA A 91 -11.16 6.70 -2.36
CA ALA A 91 -11.88 7.47 -1.35
C ALA A 91 -13.36 7.59 -1.77
N LEU A 92 -14.25 6.82 -1.17
CA LEU A 92 -15.68 6.84 -1.50
C LEU A 92 -16.34 8.21 -1.30
N PRO A 93 -16.00 8.99 -0.25
CA PRO A 93 -16.56 10.36 -0.12
C PRO A 93 -16.17 11.29 -1.27
N SER A 94 -15.03 11.10 -1.92
CA SER A 94 -14.63 11.90 -3.09
C SER A 94 -15.50 11.62 -4.32
N THR A 95 -16.27 10.53 -4.31
CA THR A 95 -17.27 10.20 -5.33
C THR A 95 -18.69 10.58 -4.93
N GLY A 96 -18.86 11.31 -3.81
CA GLY A 96 -20.16 11.74 -3.30
C GLY A 96 -20.92 10.71 -2.47
N LEU A 97 -20.26 9.60 -2.07
CA LEU A 97 -20.86 8.56 -1.25
C LEU A 97 -20.65 8.82 0.25
N ASP A 98 -21.66 8.50 1.05
CA ASP A 98 -21.62 8.60 2.51
C ASP A 98 -21.31 7.23 3.12
N GLU A 99 -20.16 7.11 3.79
CA GLU A 99 -19.77 5.86 4.45
C GLU A 99 -20.55 5.54 5.73
N TRP A 100 -21.46 6.42 6.19
CA TRP A 100 -22.44 6.11 7.23
C TRP A 100 -23.62 5.31 6.69
N ASP A 101 -23.80 5.24 5.38
CA ASP A 101 -24.71 4.26 4.77
C ASP A 101 -24.11 2.85 4.93
N PRO A 102 -24.86 1.86 5.46
CA PRO A 102 -24.35 0.50 5.71
C PRO A 102 -23.82 -0.22 4.47
N GLU A 103 -24.39 0.03 3.28
CA GLU A 103 -23.92 -0.57 2.03
C GLU A 103 -22.59 0.06 1.58
N VAL A 104 -22.49 1.39 1.70
CA VAL A 104 -21.22 2.12 1.40
C VAL A 104 -20.15 1.77 2.41
N PHE A 105 -20.47 1.63 3.70
CA PHE A 105 -19.57 1.13 4.72
C PHE A 105 -19.00 -0.24 4.35
N THR A 106 -19.88 -1.19 3.99
CA THR A 106 -19.50 -2.54 3.59
C THR A 106 -18.61 -2.52 2.34
N ARG A 107 -18.93 -1.65 1.37
CA ARG A 107 -18.13 -1.44 0.18
C ARG A 107 -16.72 -0.93 0.52
N ALA A 108 -16.60 0.05 1.44
CA ALA A 108 -15.31 0.56 1.91
C ALA A 108 -14.46 -0.57 2.55
N VAL A 109 -15.07 -1.40 3.40
CA VAL A 109 -14.39 -2.55 4.03
C VAL A 109 -13.92 -3.55 2.97
N ASN A 110 -14.75 -3.85 1.99
CA ASN A 110 -14.38 -4.76 0.90
C ASN A 110 -13.19 -4.23 0.10
N ILE A 111 -13.20 -2.96 -0.27
CA ILE A 111 -12.12 -2.31 -1.05
C ILE A 111 -10.80 -2.30 -0.26
N HIS A 112 -10.83 -1.87 1.02
CA HIS A 112 -9.62 -1.51 1.75
C HIS A 112 -9.08 -2.61 2.67
N LEU A 113 -9.83 -3.70 2.87
CA LEU A 113 -9.43 -4.82 3.71
C LEU A 113 -9.58 -6.16 2.99
N VAL A 114 -10.80 -6.50 2.55
CA VAL A 114 -11.10 -7.84 2.03
C VAL A 114 -10.33 -8.12 0.74
N SER A 115 -10.28 -7.16 -0.19
CA SER A 115 -9.56 -7.31 -1.47
C SER A 115 -8.08 -7.58 -1.26
N GLY A 116 -7.42 -6.81 -0.35
CA GLY A 116 -6.00 -6.99 -0.02
C GLY A 116 -5.72 -8.33 0.66
N PHE A 117 -6.62 -8.78 1.56
CA PHE A 117 -6.52 -10.11 2.16
C PHE A 117 -6.64 -11.23 1.11
N ARG A 118 -7.63 -11.15 0.21
CA ARG A 118 -7.82 -12.14 -0.87
C ARG A 118 -6.61 -12.18 -1.80
N MET A 119 -6.08 -11.02 -2.19
CA MET A 119 -4.86 -10.93 -2.99
C MET A 119 -3.69 -11.61 -2.29
N ALA A 120 -3.42 -11.27 -1.03
CA ALA A 120 -2.32 -11.87 -0.27
C ALA A 120 -2.50 -13.38 -0.10
N ARG A 121 -3.73 -13.81 0.24
CA ARG A 121 -4.05 -15.25 0.39
C ARG A 121 -3.86 -16.03 -0.91
N GLY A 122 -4.27 -15.46 -2.04
CA GLY A 122 -4.11 -16.09 -3.34
C GLY A 122 -2.64 -16.15 -3.82
N CYS A 123 -1.80 -15.17 -3.43
CA CYS A 123 -0.37 -15.15 -3.72
C CYS A 123 0.49 -16.00 -2.77
N ARG A 124 -0.06 -16.51 -1.65
CA ARG A 124 0.69 -17.14 -0.55
C ARG A 124 1.65 -18.23 -1.02
N ASP A 125 1.18 -19.15 -1.85
CA ASP A 125 2.00 -20.30 -2.28
C ASP A 125 3.11 -19.87 -3.26
N ALA A 126 2.89 -18.79 -4.03
CA ALA A 126 3.93 -18.19 -4.87
C ALA A 126 4.99 -17.46 -4.02
N LEU A 127 4.56 -16.70 -2.99
CA LEU A 127 5.43 -16.04 -2.02
C LEU A 127 6.28 -17.06 -1.25
N ALA A 128 5.71 -18.18 -0.80
CA ALA A 128 6.42 -19.22 -0.07
C ALA A 128 7.55 -19.88 -0.87
N ARG A 129 7.57 -19.72 -2.20
CA ARG A 129 8.64 -20.20 -3.08
C ARG A 129 9.72 -19.16 -3.35
N SER A 130 9.62 -17.98 -2.75
CA SER A 130 10.64 -16.93 -2.91
C SER A 130 11.99 -17.38 -2.37
N THR A 131 13.04 -17.05 -3.10
CA THR A 131 14.42 -17.23 -2.70
C THR A 131 15.12 -15.90 -2.41
N LEU A 132 14.33 -14.82 -2.30
CA LEU A 132 14.87 -13.49 -2.01
C LEU A 132 15.56 -13.47 -0.64
N ALA A 133 16.70 -12.83 -0.56
CA ALA A 133 17.39 -12.62 0.71
C ALA A 133 16.49 -11.87 1.69
N GLY A 134 16.27 -12.42 2.89
CA GLY A 134 15.34 -11.88 3.89
C GLY A 134 13.90 -12.41 3.78
N GLY A 135 13.63 -13.34 2.84
CA GLY A 135 12.32 -13.97 2.63
C GLY A 135 11.34 -13.13 1.82
N ALA A 136 10.20 -13.73 1.49
CA ALA A 136 9.11 -13.01 0.85
C ALA A 136 8.48 -11.97 1.79
N SER A 137 7.82 -10.97 1.20
CA SER A 137 7.17 -9.91 1.99
C SER A 137 5.81 -9.52 1.44
N VAL A 138 4.87 -9.31 2.37
CA VAL A 138 3.59 -8.66 2.11
C VAL A 138 3.56 -7.32 2.86
N ILE A 139 3.28 -6.24 2.15
CA ILE A 139 3.10 -4.91 2.72
C ILE A 139 1.66 -4.44 2.51
N GLY A 140 0.99 -4.09 3.60
CA GLY A 140 -0.29 -3.40 3.57
C GLY A 140 -0.11 -1.88 3.68
N ILE A 141 -0.75 -1.12 2.79
CA ILE A 141 -0.78 0.34 2.91
C ILE A 141 -1.96 0.73 3.81
N GLY A 142 -1.62 0.97 5.07
CA GLY A 142 -2.50 1.50 6.09
C GLY A 142 -2.63 3.02 6.05
N SER A 143 -3.19 3.59 7.10
CA SER A 143 -3.44 5.03 7.22
C SER A 143 -3.32 5.47 8.68
N MET A 144 -3.13 6.77 8.91
CA MET A 144 -3.30 7.37 10.24
C MET A 144 -4.71 7.11 10.79
N SER A 145 -5.74 6.92 9.93
CA SER A 145 -7.08 6.52 10.33
C SER A 145 -7.16 5.13 10.99
N SER A 146 -6.07 4.34 10.96
CA SER A 146 -5.95 3.11 11.73
C SER A 146 -5.82 3.37 13.25
N TYR A 147 -5.48 4.59 13.64
CA TYR A 147 -5.24 5.01 15.04
C TYR A 147 -6.21 6.07 15.53
N PHE A 148 -6.80 6.84 14.61
CA PHE A 148 -7.71 7.95 14.94
C PHE A 148 -9.03 7.83 14.22
N GLY A 149 -10.12 8.22 14.89
CA GLY A 149 -11.42 8.35 14.24
C GLY A 149 -11.46 9.53 13.29
N ILE A 150 -11.85 9.29 12.04
CA ILE A 150 -12.14 10.31 11.04
C ILE A 150 -13.61 10.14 10.67
N GLY A 151 -14.46 11.05 11.17
CA GLY A 151 -15.91 10.88 11.16
C GLY A 151 -16.54 10.75 9.77
N ILE A 152 -15.91 11.25 8.73
CA ILE A 152 -16.43 11.17 7.35
C ILE A 152 -16.10 9.85 6.62
N VAL A 153 -15.24 9.00 7.21
CA VAL A 153 -14.78 7.74 6.59
C VAL A 153 -14.80 6.59 7.59
N PRO A 154 -15.95 6.25 8.19
CA PRO A 154 -16.02 5.20 9.22
C PRO A 154 -15.68 3.82 8.66
N GLY A 155 -16.10 3.49 7.45
CA GLY A 155 -15.81 2.22 6.79
C GLY A 155 -14.34 2.09 6.40
N TYR A 156 -13.77 3.14 5.84
CA TYR A 156 -12.32 3.22 5.57
C TYR A 156 -11.50 3.08 6.86
N GLY A 157 -11.86 3.82 7.93
CA GLY A 157 -11.20 3.74 9.23
C GLY A 157 -11.23 2.34 9.82
N ALA A 158 -12.41 1.70 9.80
CA ALA A 158 -12.59 0.31 10.24
C ALA A 158 -11.72 -0.66 9.43
N ALA A 159 -11.70 -0.52 8.09
CA ALA A 159 -10.88 -1.34 7.20
C ALA A 159 -9.38 -1.17 7.47
N LYS A 160 -8.91 0.07 7.61
CA LYS A 160 -7.49 0.36 7.86
C LYS A 160 -7.04 -0.07 9.26
N THR A 161 -7.92 -0.02 10.26
CA THR A 161 -7.68 -0.63 11.58
C THR A 161 -7.65 -2.16 11.49
N GLY A 162 -8.58 -2.78 10.77
CA GLY A 162 -8.61 -4.22 10.50
C GLY A 162 -7.36 -4.71 9.77
N LEU A 163 -6.77 -3.89 8.88
CA LEU A 163 -5.53 -4.20 8.18
C LEU A 163 -4.38 -4.47 9.16
N LEU A 164 -4.29 -3.75 10.28
CA LEU A 164 -3.28 -4.00 11.32
C LEU A 164 -3.49 -5.37 11.98
N GLY A 165 -4.73 -5.76 12.18
CA GLY A 165 -5.10 -7.07 12.73
C GLY A 165 -4.70 -8.21 11.80
N ILE A 166 -5.12 -8.13 10.51
CA ILE A 166 -4.80 -9.18 9.55
C ILE A 166 -3.31 -9.25 9.22
N THR A 167 -2.58 -8.13 9.26
CA THR A 167 -1.11 -8.11 9.11
C THR A 167 -0.44 -8.98 10.17
N ARG A 168 -0.84 -8.83 11.44
CA ARG A 168 -0.33 -9.68 12.54
C ARG A 168 -0.68 -11.15 12.37
N ALA A 169 -1.91 -11.45 11.94
CA ALA A 169 -2.36 -12.82 11.70
C ALA A 169 -1.56 -13.47 10.56
N MET A 170 -1.36 -12.76 9.42
CA MET A 170 -0.53 -13.24 8.32
C MET A 170 0.92 -13.46 8.76
N ALA A 171 1.49 -12.54 9.54
CA ALA A 171 2.85 -12.67 10.05
C ALA A 171 3.03 -13.92 10.93
N ALA A 172 2.08 -14.21 11.82
CA ALA A 172 2.12 -15.38 12.69
C ALA A 172 1.96 -16.69 11.91
N GLU A 173 0.99 -16.74 10.99
CA GLU A 173 0.64 -17.96 10.25
C GLU A 173 1.64 -18.26 9.13
N TRP A 174 2.18 -17.22 8.45
CA TRP A 174 3.03 -17.42 7.27
C TRP A 174 4.52 -17.31 7.54
N GLY A 175 4.91 -16.84 8.73
CA GLY A 175 6.31 -16.77 9.17
C GLY A 175 7.07 -18.11 9.01
N PRO A 176 6.50 -19.27 9.43
CA PRO A 176 7.11 -20.57 9.21
C PRO A 176 7.34 -20.93 7.73
N HIS A 177 6.71 -20.23 6.80
CA HIS A 177 6.86 -20.40 5.36
C HIS A 177 7.79 -19.37 4.72
N GLY A 178 8.57 -18.63 5.53
CA GLY A 178 9.51 -17.62 5.03
C GLY A 178 8.84 -16.34 4.49
N ILE A 179 7.58 -16.06 4.87
CA ILE A 179 6.84 -14.88 4.44
C ILE A 179 6.70 -13.92 5.62
N ARG A 180 7.20 -12.69 5.47
CA ARG A 180 6.98 -11.61 6.42
C ARG A 180 5.76 -10.78 5.99
N ALA A 181 4.97 -10.32 6.93
CA ALA A 181 3.85 -9.42 6.68
C ALA A 181 3.97 -8.19 7.58
N ASN A 182 4.02 -7.01 6.97
CA ASN A 182 4.07 -5.73 7.69
C ASN A 182 3.09 -4.73 7.06
N ALA A 183 2.86 -3.62 7.73
CA ALA A 183 2.07 -2.51 7.22
C ALA A 183 2.83 -1.19 7.38
N VAL A 184 2.50 -0.21 6.56
CA VAL A 184 2.86 1.20 6.78
C VAL A 184 1.59 2.01 6.99
N ALA A 185 1.53 2.83 8.04
CA ALA A 185 0.40 3.72 8.30
C ALA A 185 0.75 5.11 7.78
N VAL A 186 0.17 5.48 6.65
CA VAL A 186 0.52 6.70 5.93
C VAL A 186 -0.31 7.88 6.45
N GLY A 187 0.35 9.01 6.69
CA GLY A 187 -0.29 10.29 6.99
C GLY A 187 -0.88 10.96 5.74
N MET A 188 -1.12 12.27 5.82
CA MET A 188 -1.57 13.05 4.67
C MET A 188 -0.44 13.14 3.64
N CYS A 189 -0.55 12.34 2.58
CA CYS A 189 0.43 12.22 1.51
C CYS A 189 -0.20 12.65 0.18
N ALA A 190 0.56 13.35 -0.66
CA ALA A 190 0.12 13.81 -1.96
C ALA A 190 -0.22 12.64 -2.88
N SER A 191 -1.47 12.60 -3.35
CA SER A 191 -1.99 11.57 -4.27
C SER A 191 -3.25 12.07 -4.94
N ARG A 192 -3.76 11.37 -5.96
CA ARG A 192 -5.08 11.67 -6.53
C ARG A 192 -6.20 11.58 -5.48
N MET A 193 -6.10 10.63 -4.55
CA MET A 193 -7.07 10.42 -3.47
C MET A 193 -7.15 11.62 -2.53
N THR A 194 -6.02 12.27 -2.23
CA THR A 194 -5.92 13.36 -1.25
C THR A 194 -5.89 14.74 -1.87
N ALA A 195 -5.88 14.86 -3.20
CA ALA A 195 -5.73 16.14 -3.91
C ALA A 195 -6.78 17.18 -3.47
N ALA A 196 -8.05 16.80 -3.39
CA ALA A 196 -9.13 17.69 -2.95
C ALA A 196 -8.94 18.13 -1.48
N SER A 197 -8.53 17.22 -0.59
CA SER A 197 -8.27 17.54 0.81
C SER A 197 -7.06 18.46 0.97
N LEU A 198 -6.00 18.24 0.20
CA LEU A 198 -4.80 19.08 0.21
C LEU A 198 -5.07 20.48 -0.32
N ALA A 199 -5.94 20.60 -1.33
CA ALA A 199 -6.33 21.88 -1.90
C ALA A 199 -7.28 22.70 -0.99
N ASN A 200 -7.92 22.06 0.00
CA ASN A 200 -8.84 22.71 0.91
C ASN A 200 -8.13 23.10 2.23
N PRO A 201 -7.91 24.41 2.51
CA PRO A 201 -7.25 24.85 3.74
C PRO A 201 -7.94 24.40 5.02
N ALA A 202 -9.26 24.22 5.02
CA ALA A 202 -10.01 23.75 6.19
C ALA A 202 -9.63 22.32 6.61
N TRP A 203 -9.08 21.52 5.69
CA TRP A 203 -8.62 20.15 5.93
C TRP A 203 -7.09 20.06 6.03
N SER A 204 -6.37 20.77 5.14
CA SER A 204 -4.91 20.68 5.09
C SER A 204 -4.22 21.41 6.22
N ALA A 205 -4.71 22.61 6.61
CA ALA A 205 -4.06 23.41 7.64
C ALA A 205 -4.06 22.76 9.04
N PRO A 206 -5.19 22.22 9.56
CA PRO A 206 -5.16 21.51 10.85
C PRO A 206 -4.26 20.27 10.83
N THR A 207 -4.25 19.52 9.71
CA THR A 207 -3.38 18.36 9.56
C THR A 207 -1.91 18.77 9.58
N LEU A 208 -1.57 19.84 8.85
CA LEU A 208 -0.21 20.37 8.80
C LEU A 208 0.25 20.90 10.17
N ALA A 209 -0.61 21.63 10.87
CA ALA A 209 -0.31 22.17 12.21
C ALA A 209 0.00 21.07 13.23
N ARG A 210 -0.63 19.88 13.07
CA ARG A 210 -0.38 18.72 13.92
C ARG A 210 0.82 17.88 13.46
N THR A 211 1.38 18.12 12.26
CA THR A 211 2.50 17.36 11.71
C THR A 211 3.83 17.98 12.10
N PRO A 212 4.64 17.39 13.02
CA PRO A 212 5.91 17.97 13.49
C PRO A 212 6.90 18.29 12.38
N LEU A 213 6.97 17.49 11.31
CA LEU A 213 7.87 17.77 10.18
C LEU A 213 7.41 18.94 9.31
N GLY A 214 6.25 19.57 9.59
CA GLY A 214 5.79 20.82 8.98
C GLY A 214 5.48 20.75 7.49
N ARG A 215 5.28 19.55 6.93
CA ARG A 215 4.90 19.35 5.53
C ARG A 215 4.02 18.12 5.36
N HIS A 216 3.27 18.10 4.29
CA HIS A 216 2.61 16.87 3.83
C HIS A 216 3.63 15.89 3.25
N GLY A 217 3.31 14.60 3.31
CA GLY A 217 4.13 13.55 2.71
C GLY A 217 4.04 13.56 1.18
N VAL A 218 5.06 12.97 0.57
CA VAL A 218 5.09 12.64 -0.87
C VAL A 218 5.26 11.13 -1.03
N PRO A 219 4.92 10.55 -2.20
CA PRO A 219 5.05 9.10 -2.42
C PRO A 219 6.43 8.53 -2.08
N GLU A 220 7.48 9.29 -2.30
CA GLU A 220 8.87 8.92 -2.03
C GLU A 220 9.15 8.71 -0.54
N ASP A 221 8.48 9.46 0.35
CA ASP A 221 8.58 9.26 1.81
C ASP A 221 8.09 7.86 2.21
N VAL A 222 7.06 7.36 1.53
CA VAL A 222 6.49 6.03 1.78
C VAL A 222 7.35 4.94 1.15
N ALA A 223 7.83 5.17 -0.08
CA ALA A 223 8.57 4.19 -0.86
C ALA A 223 9.83 3.73 -0.13
N GLY A 224 10.62 4.63 0.45
CA GLY A 224 11.84 4.29 1.18
C GLY A 224 11.59 3.34 2.36
N ALA A 225 10.51 3.57 3.12
CA ALA A 225 10.12 2.70 4.23
C ALA A 225 9.64 1.31 3.74
N VAL A 226 8.91 1.26 2.62
CA VAL A 226 8.47 -0.01 2.02
C VAL A 226 9.65 -0.82 1.52
N LEU A 227 10.62 -0.20 0.84
CA LEU A 227 11.86 -0.86 0.41
C LEU A 227 12.62 -1.41 1.62
N PHE A 228 12.79 -0.62 2.69
CA PHE A 228 13.43 -1.09 3.92
C PHE A 228 12.72 -2.32 4.49
N LEU A 229 11.41 -2.26 4.71
CA LEU A 229 10.63 -3.34 5.32
C LEU A 229 10.65 -4.65 4.50
N THR A 230 10.90 -4.57 3.20
CA THR A 230 10.96 -5.73 2.31
C THR A 230 12.39 -6.23 2.03
N SER A 231 13.41 -5.46 2.41
CA SER A 231 14.81 -5.79 2.23
C SER A 231 15.31 -6.85 3.23
N ALA A 232 16.51 -7.37 3.00
CA ALA A 232 17.20 -8.28 3.90
C ALA A 232 17.52 -7.64 5.27
N GLN A 233 17.67 -6.31 5.34
CA GLN A 233 17.91 -5.58 6.57
C GLN A 233 16.72 -5.66 7.55
N ALA A 234 15.51 -5.92 7.03
CA ALA A 234 14.30 -6.09 7.82
C ALA A 234 13.92 -7.58 8.03
N SER A 235 14.85 -8.53 7.83
CA SER A 235 14.57 -9.98 7.89
C SER A 235 14.02 -10.45 9.25
N TRP A 236 14.20 -9.66 10.33
CA TRP A 236 13.67 -9.95 11.67
C TRP A 236 12.47 -9.07 12.04
N ILE A 237 11.85 -8.41 11.04
CA ILE A 237 10.68 -7.53 11.24
C ILE A 237 9.47 -8.15 10.55
N THR A 238 8.47 -8.58 11.33
CA THR A 238 7.19 -9.08 10.83
C THR A 238 6.07 -8.75 11.82
N GLY A 239 4.84 -8.62 11.33
CA GLY A 239 3.65 -8.27 12.12
C GLY A 239 3.59 -6.81 12.56
N GLN A 240 4.50 -5.95 12.09
CA GLN A 240 4.63 -4.58 12.54
C GLN A 240 3.88 -3.60 11.63
N THR A 241 3.50 -2.46 12.21
CA THR A 241 2.98 -1.31 11.48
C THR A 241 3.87 -0.11 11.75
N LEU A 242 4.45 0.45 10.69
CA LEU A 242 5.33 1.61 10.77
C LEU A 242 4.57 2.87 10.33
N PRO A 243 4.34 3.86 11.22
CA PRO A 243 3.79 5.15 10.81
C PRO A 243 4.76 5.93 9.92
N ILE A 244 4.25 6.42 8.79
CA ILE A 244 4.96 7.31 7.86
C ILE A 244 4.07 8.54 7.68
N ASP A 245 4.13 9.44 8.66
CA ASP A 245 3.11 10.48 8.84
C ASP A 245 3.69 11.84 9.28
N GLY A 246 5.01 11.99 9.23
CA GLY A 246 5.69 13.21 9.67
C GLY A 246 5.57 13.51 11.16
N GLY A 247 5.18 12.50 11.98
CA GLY A 247 4.96 12.62 13.42
C GLY A 247 3.51 12.97 13.79
N TYR A 248 2.57 12.94 12.84
CA TYR A 248 1.16 13.28 13.09
C TYR A 248 0.54 12.44 14.22
N THR A 249 0.81 11.13 14.28
CA THR A 249 0.18 10.23 15.25
C THR A 249 0.70 10.39 16.68
N ILE A 250 1.86 10.99 16.87
CA ILE A 250 2.48 11.19 18.20
C ILE A 250 2.28 12.61 18.76
N SER A 251 1.71 13.51 17.97
CA SER A 251 1.40 14.89 18.37
C SER A 251 0.02 14.95 19.01
N GLY A 252 -0.07 15.63 20.19
CA GLY A 252 -1.30 15.89 20.93
C GLY A 252 -2.13 17.03 20.37
#